data_996745a0d79726b47ac719f4fc2da7de
#
_entry.id   996745a0d79726b47ac719f4fc2da7de
#
_cell.length_a   1.000
_cell.length_b   1.000
_cell.length_c   1.000
_cell.angle_alpha   90.00
_cell.angle_beta   90.00
_cell.angle_gamma   90.00
#
_symmetry.space_group_name_H-M   'P 1'
#
loop_
_entity.id
_entity.type
_entity.pdbx_description
1 polymer ?
#
loop_
_entity_poly.entity_id
_entity_poly.type
_entity_poly.pdbx_seq_one_letter_code
_entity_poly.pdbx_strand_id
1 'polypeptide(L)'
;MQQYRPQGFSMLPPVVKNLLIINGILFLTTIVLESTFHIDLVKFLGLHYTLSTDFGVWQLVTYMFMHGGFTHILFNMFALWMFGNTLENVWGPKRFLNYYLVTGIGAAVVQLFIAWIRIKSIESGMQPSEIEMVIREGADILGRGMNYQNPSMRELNTIINTPTVGASGAV
;
A
#
# COMPACT_ATOMS: atom_id res chain seq x y z
N MET A 1 -35.80 14.72 19.69
CA MET A 1 -34.48 15.17 20.16
C MET A 1 -33.65 13.91 20.47
N GLN A 2 -32.65 13.58 19.65
CA GLN A 2 -31.73 12.49 19.96
C GLN A 2 -30.81 12.98 21.07
N GLN A 3 -30.87 12.35 22.23
CA GLN A 3 -29.94 12.60 23.34
C GLN A 3 -28.55 12.15 22.89
N TYR A 4 -27.66 13.12 22.65
CA TYR A 4 -26.24 12.89 22.52
C TYR A 4 -25.73 12.37 23.89
N ARG A 5 -25.56 11.04 24.01
CA ARG A 5 -24.83 10.47 25.14
C ARG A 5 -23.34 10.64 24.81
N PRO A 6 -22.56 11.37 25.61
CA PRO A 6 -21.11 11.37 25.45
C PRO A 6 -20.62 9.92 25.64
N GLN A 7 -20.18 9.28 24.59
CA GLN A 7 -19.46 8.02 24.73
C GLN A 7 -18.14 8.36 25.43
N GLY A 8 -17.89 7.73 26.58
CA GLY A 8 -16.64 7.89 27.30
C GLY A 8 -15.46 7.58 26.35
N PHE A 9 -14.34 8.27 26.55
CA PHE A 9 -13.13 8.08 25.75
C PHE A 9 -12.72 6.59 25.81
N SER A 10 -12.70 5.91 24.66
CA SER A 10 -12.31 4.51 24.55
C SER A 10 -10.83 4.41 24.21
N MET A 11 -10.05 3.63 24.94
CA MET A 11 -8.65 3.35 24.61
C MET A 11 -8.48 2.55 23.32
N LEU A 12 -9.54 1.87 22.86
CA LEU A 12 -9.53 1.09 21.64
C LEU A 12 -10.93 1.16 20.98
N PRO A 13 -11.23 2.26 20.26
CA PRO A 13 -12.51 2.43 19.62
C PRO A 13 -12.73 1.41 18.49
N PRO A 14 -13.99 1.10 18.11
CA PRO A 14 -14.33 -0.08 17.33
C PRO A 14 -13.70 -0.13 15.93
N VAL A 15 -13.59 0.99 15.23
CA VAL A 15 -12.99 0.99 13.86
C VAL A 15 -11.48 0.79 13.95
N VAL A 16 -10.79 1.53 14.82
CA VAL A 16 -9.35 1.33 15.05
C VAL A 16 -9.05 -0.12 15.44
N LYS A 17 -9.83 -0.67 16.39
CA LYS A 17 -9.68 -2.07 16.79
C LYS A 17 -9.80 -3.03 15.60
N ASN A 18 -10.83 -2.87 14.79
CA ASN A 18 -11.05 -3.75 13.64
C ASN A 18 -9.96 -3.59 12.58
N LEU A 19 -9.51 -2.38 12.31
CA LEU A 19 -8.40 -2.13 11.38
C LEU A 19 -7.11 -2.79 11.88
N LEU A 20 -6.78 -2.68 13.18
CA LEU A 20 -5.61 -3.35 13.75
C LEU A 20 -5.70 -4.89 13.60
N ILE A 21 -6.87 -5.48 13.88
CA ILE A 21 -7.10 -6.93 13.73
C ILE A 21 -6.96 -7.36 12.27
N ILE A 22 -7.59 -6.64 11.33
CA ILE A 22 -7.53 -6.96 9.89
C ILE A 22 -6.08 -6.93 9.40
N ASN A 23 -5.33 -5.87 9.74
CA ASN A 23 -3.92 -5.76 9.35
C ASN A 23 -3.07 -6.88 9.95
N GLY A 24 -3.28 -7.22 11.23
CA GLY A 24 -2.59 -8.34 11.89
C GLY A 24 -2.88 -9.68 11.22
N ILE A 25 -4.14 -9.98 10.92
CA ILE A 25 -4.56 -11.22 10.23
C ILE A 25 -3.93 -11.27 8.83
N LEU A 26 -4.04 -10.20 8.04
CA LEU A 26 -3.49 -10.17 6.69
C LEU A 26 -1.97 -10.30 6.68
N PHE A 27 -1.27 -9.69 7.63
CA PHE A 27 0.18 -9.84 7.77
C PHE A 27 0.58 -11.28 8.08
N LEU A 28 -0.10 -11.94 9.04
CA LEU A 28 0.14 -13.35 9.33
C LEU A 28 -0.19 -14.24 8.12
N THR A 29 -1.30 -13.96 7.43
CA THR A 29 -1.70 -14.68 6.21
C THR A 29 -0.63 -14.53 5.12
N THR A 30 -0.08 -13.33 4.92
CA THR A 30 1.02 -13.10 3.96
C THR A 30 2.22 -13.98 4.26
N ILE A 31 2.66 -14.01 5.53
CA ILE A 31 3.82 -14.85 5.96
C ILE A 31 3.53 -16.34 5.71
N VAL A 32 2.35 -16.83 6.08
CA VAL A 32 1.99 -18.25 5.91
C VAL A 32 1.88 -18.63 4.44
N LEU A 33 1.22 -17.81 3.61
CA LEU A 33 1.06 -18.08 2.18
C LEU A 33 2.41 -18.07 1.46
N GLU A 34 3.28 -17.13 1.77
CA GLU A 34 4.61 -17.05 1.17
C GLU A 34 5.50 -18.23 1.60
N SER A 35 5.57 -18.52 2.92
CA SER A 35 6.46 -19.55 3.44
C SER A 35 6.02 -20.98 3.11
N THR A 36 4.71 -21.25 3.04
CA THR A 36 4.18 -22.61 2.89
C THR A 36 3.77 -22.91 1.45
N PHE A 37 3.14 -21.94 0.79
CA PHE A 37 2.52 -22.13 -0.52
C PHE A 37 3.24 -21.38 -1.65
N HIS A 38 4.28 -20.61 -1.34
CA HIS A 38 5.01 -19.74 -2.27
C HIS A 38 4.08 -18.76 -3.03
N ILE A 39 2.99 -18.33 -2.36
CA ILE A 39 2.05 -17.35 -2.89
C ILE A 39 2.39 -15.98 -2.33
N ASP A 40 2.82 -15.07 -3.21
CA ASP A 40 3.09 -13.67 -2.85
C ASP A 40 1.79 -12.85 -2.84
N LEU A 41 1.21 -12.68 -1.64
CA LEU A 41 0.00 -11.89 -1.45
C LEU A 41 0.25 -10.40 -1.69
N VAL A 42 1.46 -9.92 -1.44
CA VAL A 42 1.85 -8.52 -1.66
C VAL A 42 1.81 -8.19 -3.15
N LYS A 43 2.20 -9.12 -4.01
CA LYS A 43 2.09 -8.98 -5.47
C LYS A 43 0.64 -8.75 -5.92
N PHE A 44 -0.34 -9.43 -5.32
CA PHE A 44 -1.76 -9.30 -5.72
C PHE A 44 -2.46 -8.07 -5.13
N LEU A 45 -2.13 -7.70 -3.89
CA LEU A 45 -2.86 -6.70 -3.11
C LEU A 45 -2.10 -5.39 -2.90
N GLY A 46 -0.79 -5.36 -3.10
CA GLY A 46 0.02 -4.15 -3.08
C GLY A 46 -0.22 -3.29 -4.32
N LEU A 47 -0.04 -1.98 -4.19
CA LEU A 47 -0.30 -1.02 -5.26
C LEU A 47 0.85 -0.99 -6.26
N HIS A 48 0.64 -1.51 -7.45
CA HIS A 48 1.55 -1.40 -8.58
C HIS A 48 1.26 -0.15 -9.42
N TYR A 49 2.24 0.28 -10.19
CA TYR A 49 2.01 1.31 -11.20
C TYR A 49 1.17 0.78 -12.35
N THR A 50 0.38 1.65 -13.00
CA THR A 50 -0.63 1.26 -13.99
C THR A 50 -0.09 0.59 -15.26
N LEU A 51 1.22 0.69 -15.54
CA LEU A 51 1.88 -0.03 -16.65
C LEU A 51 2.35 -1.43 -16.25
N SER A 52 2.31 -1.79 -14.97
CA SER A 52 2.64 -3.16 -14.54
C SER A 52 1.56 -4.15 -14.97
N THR A 53 1.96 -5.34 -15.38
CA THR A 53 1.06 -6.46 -15.65
C THR A 53 0.31 -6.93 -14.41
N ASP A 54 0.83 -6.62 -13.22
CA ASP A 54 0.27 -7.00 -11.93
C ASP A 54 -0.68 -5.93 -11.35
N PHE A 55 -0.91 -4.78 -12.06
CA PHE A 55 -1.81 -3.74 -11.61
C PHE A 55 -3.28 -4.18 -11.61
N GLY A 56 -3.98 -3.89 -10.52
CA GLY A 56 -5.43 -4.04 -10.41
C GLY A 56 -6.08 -2.88 -9.67
N VAL A 57 -7.28 -2.46 -10.09
CA VAL A 57 -7.98 -1.29 -9.51
C VAL A 57 -8.29 -1.45 -8.01
N TRP A 58 -8.46 -2.68 -7.52
CA TRP A 58 -8.65 -2.98 -6.10
C TRP A 58 -7.44 -2.60 -5.24
N GLN A 59 -6.25 -2.54 -5.84
CA GLN A 59 -5.00 -2.19 -5.17
C GLN A 59 -5.01 -0.75 -4.62
N LEU A 60 -5.85 0.14 -5.16
CA LEU A 60 -6.06 1.49 -4.60
C LEU A 60 -6.59 1.47 -3.15
N VAL A 61 -7.13 0.34 -2.72
CA VAL A 61 -7.63 0.14 -1.35
C VAL A 61 -6.83 -0.93 -0.62
N THR A 62 -6.56 -2.07 -1.26
CA THR A 62 -5.98 -3.23 -0.57
C THR A 62 -4.55 -3.01 -0.11
N TYR A 63 -3.77 -2.15 -0.79
CA TYR A 63 -2.39 -1.84 -0.42
C TYR A 63 -2.25 -1.29 1.00
N MET A 64 -3.29 -0.60 1.51
CA MET A 64 -3.34 -0.03 2.86
C MET A 64 -3.23 -1.09 3.96
N PHE A 65 -3.57 -2.35 3.63
CA PHE A 65 -3.57 -3.48 4.56
C PHE A 65 -2.37 -4.40 4.38
N MET A 66 -1.51 -4.14 3.37
CA MET A 66 -0.31 -4.93 3.11
C MET A 66 0.90 -4.32 3.78
N HIS A 67 1.81 -5.17 4.25
CA HIS A 67 3.02 -4.74 4.96
C HIS A 67 4.22 -5.58 4.53
N GLY A 68 5.32 -4.90 4.18
CA GLY A 68 6.54 -5.53 3.68
C GLY A 68 7.47 -6.13 4.76
N GLY A 69 7.06 -6.11 6.05
CA GLY A 69 7.84 -6.70 7.14
C GLY A 69 7.38 -6.29 8.53
N PHE A 70 7.92 -6.97 9.56
CA PHE A 70 7.49 -6.78 10.95
C PHE A 70 7.65 -5.34 11.45
N THR A 71 8.79 -4.71 11.21
CA THR A 71 9.02 -3.31 11.63
C THR A 71 8.03 -2.37 10.96
N HIS A 72 7.72 -2.61 9.68
CA HIS A 72 6.77 -1.81 8.92
C HIS A 72 5.35 -1.90 9.51
N ILE A 73 4.83 -3.10 9.76
CA ILE A 73 3.50 -3.24 10.39
C ILE A 73 3.49 -2.66 11.81
N LEU A 74 4.56 -2.87 12.60
CA LEU A 74 4.62 -2.38 13.96
C LEU A 74 4.43 -0.86 14.03
N PHE A 75 5.18 -0.08 13.22
CA PHE A 75 5.07 1.37 13.21
C PHE A 75 3.76 1.85 12.61
N ASN A 76 3.24 1.20 11.58
CA ASN A 76 1.92 1.53 11.02
C ASN A 76 0.81 1.31 12.04
N MET A 77 0.81 0.18 12.74
CA MET A 77 -0.22 -0.13 13.75
C MET A 77 -0.10 0.78 14.97
N PHE A 78 1.12 1.14 15.37
CA PHE A 78 1.33 2.12 16.44
C PHE A 78 0.78 3.50 16.04
N ALA A 79 1.06 3.98 14.85
CA ALA A 79 0.53 5.25 14.35
C ALA A 79 -1.01 5.22 14.22
N LEU A 80 -1.57 4.14 13.65
CA LEU A 80 -3.01 3.95 13.55
C LEU A 80 -3.68 3.91 14.93
N TRP A 81 -3.09 3.23 15.91
CA TRP A 81 -3.61 3.23 17.26
C TRP A 81 -3.55 4.61 17.91
N MET A 82 -2.42 5.31 17.82
CA MET A 82 -2.20 6.58 18.47
C MET A 82 -3.08 7.70 17.88
N PHE A 83 -3.01 7.89 16.57
CA PHE A 83 -3.76 8.95 15.88
C PHE A 83 -5.23 8.56 15.64
N GLY A 84 -5.47 7.34 15.18
CA GLY A 84 -6.80 6.83 14.89
C GLY A 84 -7.68 6.77 16.14
N ASN A 85 -7.13 6.39 17.29
CA ASN A 85 -7.83 6.43 18.56
C ASN A 85 -8.35 7.83 18.89
N THR A 86 -7.51 8.84 18.77
CA THR A 86 -7.91 10.23 19.04
C THR A 86 -8.97 10.70 18.05
N LEU A 87 -8.76 10.46 16.76
CA LEU A 87 -9.69 10.87 15.70
C LEU A 87 -11.04 10.17 15.80
N GLU A 88 -11.08 8.86 16.03
CA GLU A 88 -12.34 8.13 16.14
C GLU A 88 -13.14 8.52 17.37
N ASN A 89 -12.48 8.77 18.52
CA ASN A 89 -13.16 9.25 19.72
C ASN A 89 -13.77 10.64 19.54
N VAL A 90 -13.14 11.52 18.75
CA VAL A 90 -13.62 12.89 18.50
C VAL A 90 -14.68 12.93 17.40
N TRP A 91 -14.45 12.22 16.27
CA TRP A 91 -15.32 12.32 15.09
C TRP A 91 -16.41 11.26 15.03
N GLY A 92 -16.25 10.19 15.80
CA GLY A 92 -17.06 9.00 15.76
C GLY A 92 -16.66 8.03 14.63
N PRO A 93 -17.10 6.75 14.72
CA PRO A 93 -16.63 5.65 13.89
C PRO A 93 -16.86 5.85 12.39
N LYS A 94 -18.04 6.35 11.99
CA LYS A 94 -18.36 6.53 10.56
C LYS A 94 -17.49 7.58 9.89
N ARG A 95 -17.27 8.72 10.56
CA ARG A 95 -16.46 9.81 10.00
C ARG A 95 -14.99 9.42 9.94
N PHE A 96 -14.50 8.74 10.97
CA PHE A 96 -13.14 8.24 11.01
C PHE A 96 -12.89 7.20 9.89
N LEU A 97 -13.78 6.22 9.70
CA LEU A 97 -13.65 5.23 8.64
C LEU A 97 -13.65 5.87 7.24
N ASN A 98 -14.57 6.82 7.00
CA ASN A 98 -14.59 7.54 5.73
C ASN A 98 -13.30 8.33 5.51
N TYR A 99 -12.81 9.03 6.53
CA TYR A 99 -11.53 9.74 6.48
C TYR A 99 -10.39 8.78 6.13
N TYR A 100 -10.26 7.66 6.84
CA TYR A 100 -9.24 6.65 6.63
C TYR A 100 -9.23 6.12 5.18
N LEU A 101 -10.39 5.79 4.64
CA LEU A 101 -10.51 5.29 3.26
C LEU A 101 -10.20 6.38 2.22
N VAL A 102 -10.74 7.59 2.41
CA VAL A 102 -10.52 8.70 1.47
C VAL A 102 -9.06 9.14 1.44
N THR A 103 -8.42 9.26 2.61
CA THR A 103 -7.00 9.63 2.69
C THR A 103 -6.11 8.52 2.14
N GLY A 104 -6.42 7.24 2.40
CA GLY A 104 -5.69 6.12 1.83
C GLY A 104 -5.79 6.07 0.30
N ILE A 105 -6.99 6.16 -0.27
CA ILE A 105 -7.17 6.24 -1.73
C ILE A 105 -6.47 7.48 -2.31
N GLY A 106 -6.60 8.64 -1.64
CA GLY A 106 -5.90 9.87 -2.03
C GLY A 106 -4.38 9.70 -2.06
N ALA A 107 -3.81 9.04 -1.06
CA ALA A 107 -2.37 8.72 -1.02
C ALA A 107 -1.95 7.79 -2.16
N ALA A 108 -2.77 6.78 -2.50
CA ALA A 108 -2.52 5.93 -3.67
C ALA A 108 -2.47 6.74 -4.98
N VAL A 109 -3.41 7.67 -5.18
CA VAL A 109 -3.44 8.54 -6.36
C VAL A 109 -2.21 9.44 -6.41
N VAL A 110 -1.83 10.06 -5.28
CA VAL A 110 -0.61 10.88 -5.19
C VAL A 110 0.63 10.05 -5.48
N GLN A 111 0.73 8.83 -4.95
CA GLN A 111 1.84 7.91 -5.22
C GLN A 111 1.95 7.57 -6.72
N LEU A 112 0.84 7.25 -7.37
CA LEU A 112 0.82 6.99 -8.81
C LEU A 112 1.21 8.24 -9.63
N PHE A 113 0.80 9.42 -9.20
CA PHE A 113 1.17 10.68 -9.85
C PHE A 113 2.68 10.98 -9.71
N ILE A 114 3.25 10.78 -8.52
CA ILE A 114 4.69 10.93 -8.30
C ILE A 114 5.47 9.89 -9.14
N ALA A 115 4.99 8.64 -9.17
CA ALA A 115 5.60 7.60 -10.02
C ALA A 115 5.56 8.01 -11.50
N TRP A 116 4.45 8.57 -11.98
CA TRP A 116 4.33 9.08 -13.35
C TRP A 116 5.37 10.17 -13.67
N ILE A 117 5.56 11.15 -12.78
CA ILE A 117 6.58 12.20 -12.97
C ILE A 117 7.98 11.58 -13.06
N ARG A 118 8.31 10.66 -12.14
CA ARG A 118 9.62 9.99 -12.12
C ARG A 118 9.85 9.16 -13.38
N ILE A 119 8.86 8.39 -13.81
CA ILE A 119 8.91 7.60 -15.06
C ILE A 119 9.19 8.51 -16.24
N LYS A 120 8.45 9.62 -16.40
CA LYS A 120 8.66 10.56 -17.50
C LYS A 120 10.07 11.19 -17.50
N SER A 121 10.61 11.47 -16.32
CA SER A 121 11.99 11.94 -16.20
C SER A 121 13.02 10.90 -16.63
N ILE A 122 12.83 9.63 -16.26
CA ILE A 122 13.73 8.53 -16.61
C ILE A 122 13.65 8.21 -18.11
N GLU A 123 12.42 8.10 -18.66
CA GLU A 123 12.18 7.81 -20.07
C GLU A 123 12.82 8.82 -21.01
N SER A 124 12.95 10.10 -20.60
CA SER A 124 13.54 11.15 -21.43
C SER A 124 15.01 10.91 -21.79
N GLY A 125 15.72 10.07 -21.03
CA GLY A 125 17.12 9.69 -21.26
C GLY A 125 17.32 8.28 -21.80
N MET A 126 16.22 7.54 -22.14
CA MET A 126 16.28 6.14 -22.55
C MET A 126 15.92 5.94 -24.02
N GLN A 127 16.40 4.84 -24.60
CA GLN A 127 15.96 4.40 -25.94
C GLN A 127 14.56 3.80 -25.87
N PRO A 128 13.68 4.00 -26.89
CA PRO A 128 12.35 3.40 -26.88
C PRO A 128 12.34 1.88 -26.72
N SER A 129 13.33 1.19 -27.28
CA SER A 129 13.49 -0.27 -27.15
C SER A 129 13.80 -0.73 -25.73
N GLU A 130 14.55 0.09 -24.95
CA GLU A 130 14.84 -0.22 -23.55
C GLU A 130 13.59 -0.07 -22.68
N ILE A 131 12.76 0.95 -22.94
CA ILE A 131 11.50 1.18 -22.26
C ILE A 131 10.54 0.03 -22.51
N GLU A 132 10.37 -0.37 -23.79
CA GLU A 132 9.52 -1.50 -24.19
C GLU A 132 9.98 -2.80 -23.52
N MET A 133 11.29 -3.07 -23.48
CA MET A 133 11.86 -4.23 -22.80
C MET A 133 11.50 -4.26 -21.31
N VAL A 134 11.62 -3.12 -20.61
CA VAL A 134 11.27 -3.03 -19.18
C VAL A 134 9.78 -3.29 -18.95
N ILE A 135 8.90 -2.71 -19.78
CA ILE A 135 7.45 -2.92 -19.64
C ILE A 135 7.08 -4.40 -19.89
N ARG A 136 7.69 -5.04 -20.87
CA ARG A 136 7.35 -6.41 -21.28
C ARG A 136 7.93 -7.49 -20.35
N GLU A 137 9.18 -7.32 -19.89
CA GLU A 137 9.96 -8.38 -19.23
C GLU A 137 10.28 -8.06 -17.76
N GLY A 138 10.08 -6.81 -17.35
CA GLY A 138 10.54 -6.31 -16.05
C GLY A 138 9.93 -7.02 -14.85
N ALA A 139 8.64 -7.36 -14.91
CA ALA A 139 7.95 -8.08 -13.85
C ALA A 139 8.54 -9.50 -13.64
N ASP A 140 8.81 -10.21 -14.74
CA ASP A 140 9.41 -11.56 -14.69
C ASP A 140 10.84 -11.52 -14.15
N ILE A 141 11.62 -10.51 -14.52
CA ILE A 141 13.00 -10.33 -14.05
C ILE A 141 13.02 -10.10 -12.55
N LEU A 142 12.15 -9.23 -12.03
CA LEU A 142 12.01 -9.00 -10.58
C LEU A 142 11.50 -10.25 -9.85
N GLY A 143 10.56 -10.98 -10.44
CA GLY A 143 10.04 -12.24 -9.88
C GLY A 143 11.12 -13.31 -9.70
N ARG A 144 12.22 -13.24 -10.45
CA ARG A 144 13.41 -14.10 -10.31
C ARG A 144 14.46 -13.55 -9.35
N GLY A 145 14.18 -12.47 -8.63
CA GLY A 145 15.10 -11.80 -7.72
C GLY A 145 16.24 -11.04 -8.43
N MET A 146 16.07 -10.71 -9.72
CA MET A 146 17.05 -10.00 -10.54
C MET A 146 16.55 -8.61 -10.94
N ASN A 147 17.44 -7.78 -11.49
CA ASN A 147 17.08 -6.50 -12.13
C ASN A 147 18.11 -6.16 -13.22
N TYR A 148 17.81 -5.12 -14.00
CA TYR A 148 18.68 -4.68 -15.09
C TYR A 148 20.02 -4.11 -14.58
N GLN A 149 21.09 -4.30 -15.37
CA GLN A 149 22.41 -3.71 -15.11
C GLN A 149 22.40 -2.20 -15.36
N ASN A 150 21.69 -1.75 -16.43
CA ASN A 150 21.53 -0.34 -16.75
C ASN A 150 20.75 0.36 -15.62
N PRO A 151 21.30 1.43 -14.99
CA PRO A 151 20.64 2.11 -13.87
C PRO A 151 19.26 2.66 -14.20
N SER A 152 19.07 3.26 -15.38
CA SER A 152 17.78 3.82 -15.80
C SER A 152 16.73 2.73 -15.99
N MET A 153 17.08 1.62 -16.64
CA MET A 153 16.18 0.46 -16.78
C MET A 153 15.84 -0.16 -15.43
N ARG A 154 16.83 -0.24 -14.54
CA ARG A 154 16.63 -0.76 -13.17
C ARG A 154 15.67 0.08 -12.37
N GLU A 155 15.85 1.41 -12.40
CA GLU A 155 14.98 2.34 -11.68
C GLU A 155 13.56 2.31 -12.26
N LEU A 156 13.43 2.36 -13.59
CA LEU A 156 12.14 2.26 -14.28
C LEU A 156 11.42 0.97 -13.91
N ASN A 157 12.12 -0.18 -13.95
CA ASN A 157 11.57 -1.48 -13.57
C ASN A 157 11.09 -1.51 -12.12
N THR A 158 11.88 -0.95 -11.21
CA THR A 158 11.51 -0.88 -9.79
C THR A 158 10.25 -0.04 -9.59
N ILE A 159 10.14 1.12 -10.24
CA ILE A 159 8.96 1.98 -10.09
C ILE A 159 7.70 1.32 -10.64
N ILE A 160 7.80 0.63 -11.78
CA ILE A 160 6.64 0.00 -12.43
C ILE A 160 6.20 -1.26 -11.68
N ASN A 161 7.13 -2.14 -11.31
CA ASN A 161 6.83 -3.51 -10.92
C ASN A 161 7.05 -3.83 -9.43
N THR A 162 7.57 -2.88 -8.62
CA THR A 162 7.62 -3.07 -7.16
C THR A 162 6.39 -2.43 -6.51
N PRO A 163 5.55 -3.20 -5.81
CA PRO A 163 4.33 -2.66 -5.21
C PRO A 163 4.60 -1.76 -4.01
N THR A 164 3.81 -0.70 -3.88
CA THR A 164 3.71 0.10 -2.67
C THR A 164 2.74 -0.56 -1.69
N VAL A 165 3.08 -0.55 -0.40
CA VAL A 165 2.29 -1.15 0.68
C VAL A 165 2.29 -0.29 1.93
N GLY A 166 1.25 -0.43 2.77
CA GLY A 166 1.18 0.15 4.10
C GLY A 166 0.04 1.13 4.34
N ALA A 167 -0.39 1.20 5.60
CA ALA A 167 -1.45 2.09 6.07
C ALA A 167 -1.00 3.56 6.24
N SER A 168 0.30 3.86 6.12
CA SER A 168 0.87 5.18 6.42
C SER A 168 0.33 6.32 5.56
N GLY A 169 -0.22 6.01 4.38
CA GLY A 169 -0.91 7.00 3.54
C GLY A 169 -2.28 7.42 4.04
N ALA A 170 -2.87 6.66 4.97
CA ALA A 170 -4.21 6.88 5.51
C ALA A 170 -4.20 7.42 6.95
N VAL A 171 -3.07 7.40 7.62
CA VAL A 171 -2.84 7.83 9.00
C VAL A 171 -2.04 9.12 9.01
#